data_363fbe27352d440c8cf1e696d3f2d5ba
#
_entry.id   363fbe27352d440c8cf1e696d3f2d5ba
#
_cell.length_a   1.000
_cell.length_b   1.000
_cell.length_c   1.000
_cell.angle_alpha   90.00
_cell.angle_beta   90.00
_cell.angle_gamma   90.00
#
_symmetry.space_group_name_H-M   'P 1'
#
loop_
_entity.id
_entity.type
_entity.pdbx_description
1 polymer ?
#
loop_
_entity_poly.entity_id
_entity_poly.type
_entity_poly.pdbx_seq_one_letter_code
_entity_poly.pdbx_strand_id
1 'polypeptide(L)'
;MRVTAKSDYALRALIEIARRTDGAPVSAEELGRLQDIPHGFLQAILADLRRAGVVIAQRGQSGGWRLNKDADDVSVADVIRAVDGPLVSVYGMRPESVEYNAAAAVLQHVWIAGRSSLRDVFENVSVRQLADGKLPKAVTTRTADDDAWQSGDARQA
;
A
#
# COMPACT_ATOMS: atom_id res chain seq x y z
N MET A 1 9.35 -5.82 8.08
CA MET A 1 8.68 -4.98 7.07
C MET A 1 8.87 -3.52 7.43
N ARG A 2 9.04 -2.67 6.46
CA ARG A 2 9.04 -1.21 6.61
C ARG A 2 8.07 -0.63 5.59
N VAL A 3 7.12 0.19 6.02
CA VAL A 3 6.30 0.98 5.09
C VAL A 3 7.18 2.12 4.58
N THR A 4 7.37 2.20 3.28
CA THR A 4 8.20 3.24 2.67
C THR A 4 7.39 4.51 2.42
N ALA A 5 8.07 5.65 2.29
CA ALA A 5 7.42 6.88 1.84
C ALA A 5 6.76 6.70 0.46
N LYS A 6 7.32 5.83 -0.39
CA LYS A 6 6.79 5.53 -1.71
C LYS A 6 5.42 4.83 -1.63
N SER A 7 5.28 3.81 -0.78
CA SER A 7 4.00 3.14 -0.52
C SER A 7 2.97 4.08 0.09
N ASP A 8 3.36 4.92 1.07
CA ASP A 8 2.49 5.89 1.71
C ASP A 8 1.98 6.93 0.68
N TYR A 9 2.88 7.52 -0.10
CA TYR A 9 2.52 8.48 -1.15
C TYR A 9 1.64 7.86 -2.24
N ALA A 10 1.89 6.60 -2.62
CA ALA A 10 1.07 5.88 -3.60
C ALA A 10 -0.38 5.74 -3.11
N LEU A 11 -0.58 5.31 -1.87
CA LEU A 11 -1.90 5.18 -1.27
C LEU A 11 -2.60 6.53 -1.15
N ARG A 12 -1.90 7.57 -0.70
CA ARG A 12 -2.45 8.94 -0.61
C ARG A 12 -2.90 9.47 -1.98
N ALA A 13 -2.10 9.27 -3.02
CA ALA A 13 -2.48 9.65 -4.38
C ALA A 13 -3.71 8.88 -4.89
N LEU A 14 -3.78 7.57 -4.63
CA LEU A 14 -4.91 6.74 -5.04
C LEU A 14 -6.20 7.07 -4.29
N ILE A 15 -6.12 7.47 -3.01
CA ILE A 15 -7.26 7.97 -2.24
C ILE A 15 -7.85 9.20 -2.93
N GLU A 16 -7.03 10.17 -3.35
CA GLU A 16 -7.52 11.37 -4.06
C GLU A 16 -8.14 11.03 -5.41
N ILE A 17 -7.54 10.11 -6.17
CA ILE A 17 -8.13 9.66 -7.43
C ILE A 17 -9.47 8.96 -7.20
N ALA A 18 -9.56 8.09 -6.18
CA ALA A 18 -10.78 7.33 -5.86
C ALA A 18 -11.92 8.20 -5.32
N ARG A 19 -11.61 9.37 -4.74
CA ARG A 19 -12.60 10.36 -4.28
C ARG A 19 -13.31 11.08 -5.42
N ARG A 20 -12.79 11.01 -6.65
CA ARG A 20 -13.46 11.53 -7.86
C ARG A 20 -14.54 10.55 -8.30
N THR A 21 -15.74 10.72 -7.75
CA THR A 21 -16.89 9.83 -8.02
C THR A 21 -17.41 9.92 -9.46
N ASP A 22 -17.10 11.01 -10.16
CA ASP A 22 -17.39 11.22 -11.58
C ASP A 22 -16.37 10.55 -12.51
N GLY A 23 -15.33 9.91 -11.95
CA GLY A 23 -14.24 9.29 -12.72
C GLY A 23 -13.35 10.28 -13.46
N ALA A 24 -13.46 11.59 -13.17
CA ALA A 24 -12.63 12.60 -13.79
C ALA A 24 -11.15 12.38 -13.46
N PRO A 25 -10.23 12.52 -14.44
CA PRO A 25 -8.82 12.36 -14.20
C PRO A 25 -8.27 13.50 -13.31
N VAL A 26 -7.27 13.20 -12.50
CA VAL A 26 -6.58 14.17 -11.64
C VAL A 26 -5.15 14.34 -12.15
N SER A 27 -4.71 15.59 -12.31
CA SER A 27 -3.34 15.86 -12.74
C SER A 27 -2.33 15.50 -11.65
N ALA A 28 -1.11 15.15 -12.04
CA ALA A 28 -0.04 14.88 -11.07
C ALA A 28 0.29 16.11 -10.22
N GLU A 29 0.19 17.29 -10.79
CA GLU A 29 0.37 18.56 -10.08
C GLU A 29 -0.68 18.75 -8.98
N GLU A 30 -1.95 18.49 -9.29
CA GLU A 30 -3.04 18.57 -8.32
C GLU A 30 -2.88 17.53 -7.20
N LEU A 31 -2.54 16.28 -7.54
CA LEU A 31 -2.25 15.23 -6.55
C LEU A 31 -1.11 15.62 -5.62
N GLY A 32 -0.02 16.16 -6.18
CA GLY A 32 1.12 16.62 -5.40
C GLY A 32 0.74 17.74 -4.44
N ARG A 33 -0.05 18.69 -4.89
CA ARG A 33 -0.55 19.81 -4.07
C ARG A 33 -1.51 19.36 -2.96
N LEU A 34 -2.45 18.46 -3.27
CA LEU A 34 -3.46 17.97 -2.31
C LEU A 34 -2.85 17.16 -1.18
N GLN A 35 -1.80 16.39 -1.47
CA GLN A 35 -1.22 15.45 -0.53
C GLN A 35 0.21 15.81 -0.10
N ASP A 36 0.70 16.99 -0.50
CA ASP A 36 2.06 17.45 -0.21
C ASP A 36 3.13 16.42 -0.61
N ILE A 37 3.00 15.90 -1.85
CA ILE A 37 3.93 14.91 -2.40
C ILE A 37 4.89 15.60 -3.36
N PRO A 38 6.22 15.47 -3.16
CA PRO A 38 7.19 16.06 -4.09
C PRO A 38 7.02 15.51 -5.51
N HIS A 39 7.00 16.40 -6.51
CA HIS A 39 6.68 16.09 -7.90
C HIS A 39 7.50 14.92 -8.48
N GLY A 40 8.81 14.89 -8.25
CA GLY A 40 9.67 13.83 -8.76
C GLY A 40 9.32 12.44 -8.20
N PHE A 41 8.94 12.36 -6.92
CA PHE A 41 8.47 11.12 -6.31
C PHE A 41 7.14 10.67 -6.91
N LEU A 42 6.20 11.60 -7.08
CA LEU A 42 4.87 11.30 -7.58
C LEU A 42 4.90 10.76 -9.01
N GLN A 43 5.74 11.31 -9.89
CA GLN A 43 5.89 10.82 -11.26
C GLN A 43 6.40 9.38 -11.30
N ALA A 44 7.39 9.03 -10.48
CA ALA A 44 7.90 7.65 -10.39
C ALA A 44 6.83 6.69 -9.85
N ILE A 45 6.09 7.11 -8.83
CA ILE A 45 4.99 6.33 -8.23
C ILE A 45 3.89 6.05 -9.25
N LEU A 46 3.41 7.08 -9.95
CA LEU A 46 2.38 6.96 -10.97
C LEU A 46 2.82 6.07 -12.15
N ALA A 47 4.10 6.12 -12.52
CA ALA A 47 4.67 5.22 -13.53
C ALA A 47 4.64 3.75 -13.07
N ASP A 48 4.99 3.47 -11.82
CA ASP A 48 4.94 2.10 -11.26
C ASP A 48 3.51 1.60 -11.15
N LEU A 49 2.59 2.41 -10.64
CA LEU A 49 1.17 2.08 -10.55
C LEU A 49 0.55 1.82 -11.94
N ARG A 50 0.96 2.58 -12.96
CA ARG A 50 0.53 2.35 -14.35
C ARG A 50 1.09 1.04 -14.89
N ARG A 51 2.36 0.74 -14.63
CA ARG A 51 2.99 -0.52 -15.05
C ARG A 51 2.30 -1.73 -14.43
N ALA A 52 1.84 -1.58 -13.18
CA ALA A 52 1.06 -2.61 -12.46
C ALA A 52 -0.43 -2.65 -12.88
N GLY A 53 -0.87 -1.77 -13.76
CA GLY A 53 -2.26 -1.72 -14.23
C GLY A 53 -3.26 -1.19 -13.20
N VAL A 54 -2.80 -0.49 -12.16
CA VAL A 54 -3.65 0.12 -11.14
C VAL A 54 -4.25 1.44 -11.62
N VAL A 55 -3.46 2.25 -12.32
CA VAL A 55 -3.90 3.52 -12.89
C VAL A 55 -3.62 3.59 -14.39
N ILE A 56 -4.35 4.47 -15.07
CA ILE A 56 -4.10 4.85 -16.47
C ILE A 56 -3.97 6.35 -16.59
N ALA A 57 -3.19 6.78 -17.57
CA ALA A 57 -3.05 8.19 -17.94
C ALA A 57 -4.01 8.54 -19.07
N GLN A 58 -4.74 9.60 -18.93
CA GLN A 58 -5.56 10.22 -19.97
C GLN A 58 -4.85 11.44 -20.53
N ARG A 59 -4.70 11.52 -21.86
CA ARG A 59 -4.08 12.65 -22.54
C ARG A 59 -5.09 13.78 -22.77
N GLY A 60 -4.59 15.00 -23.00
CA GLY A 60 -5.38 16.17 -23.38
C GLY A 60 -5.39 17.26 -22.30
N GLN A 61 -6.07 18.36 -22.61
CA GLN A 61 -6.14 19.52 -21.72
C GLN A 61 -6.87 19.22 -20.40
N SER A 62 -7.85 18.31 -20.43
CA SER A 62 -8.53 17.75 -19.24
C SER A 62 -7.98 16.37 -18.87
N GLY A 63 -6.73 16.10 -19.19
CA GLY A 63 -6.07 14.84 -18.93
C GLY A 63 -5.57 14.70 -17.48
N GLY A 64 -5.04 13.55 -17.18
CA GLY A 64 -4.53 13.24 -15.85
C GLY A 64 -4.52 11.75 -15.58
N TRP A 65 -4.62 11.38 -14.32
CA TRP A 65 -4.57 10.01 -13.85
C TRP A 65 -5.94 9.58 -13.29
N ARG A 66 -6.35 8.39 -13.62
CA ARG A 66 -7.54 7.76 -13.06
C ARG A 66 -7.29 6.28 -12.77
N LEU A 67 -8.11 5.67 -11.95
CA LEU A 67 -8.06 4.23 -11.71
C LEU A 67 -8.35 3.46 -13.02
N ASN A 68 -7.64 2.36 -13.20
CA ASN A 68 -7.85 1.40 -14.29
C ASN A 68 -8.79 0.25 -13.89
N LYS A 69 -9.04 0.11 -12.59
CA LYS A 69 -9.93 -0.88 -11.96
C LYS A 69 -10.88 -0.17 -11.03
N ASP A 70 -11.94 -0.86 -10.59
CA ASP A 70 -12.74 -0.35 -9.49
C ASP A 70 -11.87 -0.17 -8.24
N ALA A 71 -12.11 0.91 -7.49
CA ALA A 71 -11.38 1.19 -6.26
C ALA A 71 -11.62 0.12 -5.16
N ASP A 72 -12.72 -0.62 -5.25
CA ASP A 72 -12.99 -1.78 -4.39
C ASP A 72 -12.11 -2.99 -4.71
N ASP A 73 -11.66 -3.10 -5.98
CA ASP A 73 -10.80 -4.19 -6.46
C ASP A 73 -9.29 -3.92 -6.30
N VAL A 74 -8.92 -2.78 -5.72
CA VAL A 74 -7.52 -2.42 -5.47
C VAL A 74 -7.27 -2.42 -3.97
N SER A 75 -6.53 -3.41 -3.49
CA SER A 75 -6.16 -3.51 -2.07
C SER A 75 -4.90 -2.69 -1.73
N VAL A 76 -4.73 -2.37 -0.44
CA VAL A 76 -3.48 -1.81 0.09
C VAL A 76 -2.28 -2.69 -0.28
N ALA A 77 -2.44 -4.02 -0.22
CA ALA A 77 -1.38 -4.96 -0.59
C ALA A 77 -0.98 -4.85 -2.06
N ASP A 78 -1.94 -4.66 -2.97
CA ASP A 78 -1.66 -4.50 -4.41
C ASP A 78 -0.85 -3.24 -4.67
N VAL A 79 -1.18 -2.15 -3.99
CA VAL A 79 -0.44 -0.88 -4.09
C VAL A 79 1.00 -1.05 -3.60
N ILE A 80 1.21 -1.63 -2.43
CA ILE A 80 2.56 -1.89 -1.89
C ILE A 80 3.35 -2.77 -2.85
N ARG A 81 2.75 -3.85 -3.36
CA ARG A 81 3.42 -4.74 -4.34
C ARG A 81 3.80 -4.03 -5.63
N ALA A 82 2.99 -3.10 -6.08
CA ALA A 82 3.22 -2.33 -7.30
C ALA A 82 4.44 -1.40 -7.19
N VAL A 83 4.65 -0.78 -6.03
CA VAL A 83 5.67 0.27 -5.86
C VAL A 83 6.93 -0.19 -5.12
N ASP A 84 6.82 -1.16 -4.20
CA ASP A 84 7.91 -1.63 -3.34
C ASP A 84 8.20 -3.14 -3.47
N GLY A 85 7.32 -3.89 -4.15
CA GLY A 85 7.47 -5.34 -4.28
C GLY A 85 6.83 -6.12 -3.12
N PRO A 86 7.32 -7.32 -2.79
CA PRO A 86 6.67 -8.24 -1.85
C PRO A 86 6.51 -7.63 -0.45
N LEU A 87 5.38 -7.90 0.22
CA LEU A 87 5.09 -7.43 1.58
C LEU A 87 6.17 -7.83 2.60
N VAL A 88 6.75 -9.02 2.42
CA VAL A 88 7.87 -9.51 3.22
C VAL A 88 8.91 -10.10 2.28
N SER A 89 10.15 -9.71 2.44
CA SER A 89 11.30 -10.30 1.76
C SER A 89 12.44 -10.51 2.74
N VAL A 90 13.23 -11.54 2.50
CA VAL A 90 14.46 -11.87 3.23
C VAL A 90 15.59 -11.86 2.21
N TYR A 91 16.55 -10.97 2.37
CA TYR A 91 17.62 -10.73 1.38
C TYR A 91 17.11 -10.46 -0.05
N GLY A 92 15.95 -9.78 -0.18
CA GLY A 92 15.31 -9.52 -1.47
C GLY A 92 14.56 -10.71 -2.08
N MET A 93 14.61 -11.88 -1.47
CA MET A 93 13.91 -13.11 -1.91
C MET A 93 12.59 -13.29 -1.13
N ARG A 94 11.68 -14.09 -1.69
CA ARG A 94 10.49 -14.53 -0.97
C ARG A 94 10.90 -15.45 0.19
N PRO A 95 10.27 -15.38 1.37
CA PRO A 95 10.62 -16.22 2.52
C PRO A 95 10.68 -17.73 2.22
N GLU A 96 9.79 -18.22 1.37
CA GLU A 96 9.74 -19.62 0.95
C GLU A 96 10.92 -20.07 0.05
N SER A 97 11.63 -19.10 -0.53
CA SER A 97 12.78 -19.36 -1.41
C SER A 97 14.13 -19.23 -0.70
N VAL A 98 14.11 -18.92 0.60
CA VAL A 98 15.35 -18.81 1.39
C VAL A 98 15.73 -20.17 1.96
N GLU A 99 16.93 -20.60 1.66
CA GLU A 99 17.49 -21.83 2.23
C GLU A 99 18.17 -21.54 3.57
N TYR A 100 17.86 -22.34 4.58
CA TYR A 100 18.44 -22.28 5.90
C TYR A 100 19.11 -23.62 6.24
N ASN A 101 20.16 -23.59 7.07
CA ASN A 101 20.66 -24.80 7.70
C ASN A 101 19.60 -25.38 8.68
N ALA A 102 19.78 -26.65 9.07
CA ALA A 102 18.78 -27.36 9.86
C ALA A 102 18.37 -26.62 11.16
N ALA A 103 19.31 -25.99 11.85
CA ALA A 103 19.04 -25.29 13.10
C ALA A 103 18.20 -24.00 12.89
N ALA A 104 18.36 -23.32 11.76
CA ALA A 104 17.68 -22.07 11.45
C ALA A 104 16.41 -22.25 10.58
N ALA A 105 16.08 -23.48 10.15
CA ALA A 105 14.95 -23.76 9.26
C ALA A 105 13.61 -23.26 9.83
N VAL A 106 13.45 -23.21 11.14
CA VAL A 106 12.25 -22.71 11.83
C VAL A 106 11.97 -21.22 11.54
N LEU A 107 12.98 -20.42 11.17
CA LEU A 107 12.81 -19.00 10.83
C LEU A 107 11.89 -18.80 9.62
N GLN A 108 11.90 -19.72 8.66
CA GLN A 108 11.04 -19.64 7.49
C GLN A 108 9.56 -19.60 7.90
N HIS A 109 9.15 -20.41 8.88
CA HIS A 109 7.78 -20.41 9.40
C HIS A 109 7.41 -19.06 10.04
N VAL A 110 8.34 -18.45 10.77
CA VAL A 110 8.11 -17.12 11.40
C VAL A 110 7.90 -16.06 10.34
N TRP A 111 8.72 -16.03 9.29
CA TRP A 111 8.56 -15.04 8.21
C TRP A 111 7.28 -15.25 7.41
N ILE A 112 6.89 -16.50 7.16
CA ILE A 112 5.64 -16.83 6.48
C ILE A 112 4.44 -16.44 7.35
N ALA A 113 4.46 -16.70 8.66
CA ALA A 113 3.41 -16.29 9.59
C ALA A 113 3.27 -14.77 9.66
N GLY A 114 4.38 -14.02 9.76
CA GLY A 114 4.39 -12.56 9.72
C GLY A 114 3.78 -12.01 8.42
N ARG A 115 4.16 -12.59 7.26
CA ARG A 115 3.56 -12.23 5.97
C ARG A 115 2.05 -12.51 5.94
N SER A 116 1.61 -13.64 6.48
CA SER A 116 0.18 -13.98 6.56
C SER A 116 -0.59 -12.94 7.37
N SER A 117 -0.07 -12.53 8.52
CA SER A 117 -0.68 -11.50 9.36
C SER A 117 -0.79 -10.12 8.65
N LEU A 118 0.23 -9.76 7.86
CA LEU A 118 0.18 -8.54 7.04
C LEU A 118 -0.87 -8.65 5.93
N ARG A 119 -0.98 -9.82 5.29
CA ARG A 119 -1.98 -10.08 4.25
C ARG A 119 -3.40 -9.96 4.80
N ASP A 120 -3.65 -10.48 6.00
CA ASP A 120 -4.96 -10.40 6.67
C ASP A 120 -5.47 -8.95 6.80
N VAL A 121 -4.57 -7.99 6.91
CA VAL A 121 -4.95 -6.57 6.95
C VAL A 121 -4.92 -5.97 5.55
N PHE A 122 -3.78 -6.02 4.87
CA PHE A 122 -3.54 -5.22 3.66
C PHE A 122 -4.27 -5.74 2.41
N GLU A 123 -4.61 -7.04 2.33
CA GLU A 123 -5.41 -7.58 1.24
C GLU A 123 -6.92 -7.33 1.45
N ASN A 124 -7.34 -7.03 2.68
CA ASN A 124 -8.73 -6.81 3.03
C ASN A 124 -9.11 -5.33 3.22
N VAL A 125 -8.22 -4.41 2.88
CA VAL A 125 -8.51 -2.97 2.87
C VAL A 125 -8.40 -2.46 1.44
N SER A 126 -9.52 -2.00 0.87
CA SER A 126 -9.56 -1.45 -0.48
C SER A 126 -9.27 0.06 -0.50
N VAL A 127 -8.82 0.55 -1.65
CA VAL A 127 -8.66 1.99 -1.89
C VAL A 127 -9.98 2.73 -1.74
N ARG A 128 -11.12 2.11 -2.10
CA ARG A 128 -12.46 2.66 -1.87
C ARG A 128 -12.74 2.89 -0.39
N GLN A 129 -12.48 1.90 0.44
CA GLN A 129 -12.68 2.00 1.88
C GLN A 129 -11.83 3.11 2.50
N LEU A 130 -10.59 3.27 2.03
CA LEU A 130 -9.73 4.38 2.45
C LEU A 130 -10.28 5.75 2.01
N ALA A 131 -10.73 5.86 0.77
CA ALA A 131 -11.29 7.09 0.22
C ALA A 131 -12.59 7.53 0.92
N ASP A 132 -13.41 6.55 1.33
CA ASP A 132 -14.67 6.78 2.04
C ASP A 132 -14.47 6.95 3.56
N GLY A 133 -13.28 6.68 4.10
CA GLY A 133 -13.01 6.67 5.54
C GLY A 133 -13.72 5.54 6.30
N LYS A 134 -14.09 4.45 5.58
CA LYS A 134 -14.84 3.31 6.13
C LYS A 134 -13.96 2.08 6.25
N LEU A 135 -13.20 1.98 7.32
CA LEU A 135 -12.29 0.87 7.54
C LEU A 135 -13.03 -0.43 7.92
N PRO A 136 -12.58 -1.59 7.41
CA PRO A 136 -13.17 -2.87 7.75
C PRO A 136 -12.92 -3.26 9.21
N LYS A 137 -13.75 -4.15 9.74
CA LYS A 137 -13.68 -4.62 11.12
C LYS A 137 -12.30 -5.20 11.48
N ALA A 138 -11.62 -5.81 10.53
CA ALA A 138 -10.25 -6.32 10.71
C ALA A 138 -9.25 -5.23 11.12
N VAL A 139 -9.45 -3.99 10.69
CA VAL A 139 -8.62 -2.84 11.09
C VAL A 139 -9.13 -2.24 12.39
N THR A 140 -10.42 -1.89 12.44
CA THR A 140 -10.99 -1.17 13.60
C THR A 140 -10.87 -1.97 14.90
N THR A 141 -10.99 -3.30 14.87
CA THR A 141 -10.77 -4.14 16.04
C THR A 141 -9.30 -4.11 16.51
N ARG A 142 -8.34 -4.13 15.57
CA ARG A 142 -6.91 -4.10 15.92
C ARG A 142 -6.43 -2.75 16.43
N THR A 143 -7.13 -1.67 16.09
CA THR A 143 -6.81 -0.30 16.51
C THR A 143 -7.70 0.23 17.62
N ALA A 144 -8.59 -0.61 18.18
CA ALA A 144 -9.46 -0.24 19.29
C ALA A 144 -8.74 -0.20 20.64
N ASP A 145 -7.62 -0.89 20.77
CA ASP A 145 -6.83 -0.94 22.00
C ASP A 145 -5.78 0.19 21.97
N ASP A 146 -5.66 0.93 23.06
CA ASP A 146 -4.67 2.00 23.21
C ASP A 146 -3.23 1.48 23.08
N ASP A 147 -2.97 0.22 23.46
CA ASP A 147 -1.66 -0.42 23.30
C ASP A 147 -1.24 -0.55 21.82
N ALA A 148 -2.20 -0.62 20.90
CA ALA A 148 -1.92 -0.65 19.46
C ALA A 148 -1.28 0.65 18.94
N TRP A 149 -1.46 1.77 19.64
CA TRP A 149 -0.95 3.10 19.29
C TRP A 149 0.40 3.41 19.94
N GLN A 150 0.86 2.55 20.83
CA GLN A 150 2.15 2.69 21.49
C GLN A 150 3.23 1.93 20.70
N SER A 151 4.41 2.54 20.54
CA SER A 151 5.56 1.78 20.05
C SER A 151 5.92 0.72 21.10
N GLY A 152 6.04 -0.54 20.69
CA GLY A 152 6.35 -1.67 21.58
C GLY A 152 7.71 -1.61 22.26
N ASP A 153 8.37 -0.46 22.27
CA ASP A 153 9.68 -0.21 22.89
C ASP A 153 9.64 -0.18 24.43
N ALA A 154 8.45 -0.27 25.05
CA ALA A 154 8.27 -0.25 26.49
C ALA A 154 8.54 -1.60 27.20
N ARG A 155 9.09 -2.62 26.53
CA ARG A 155 9.57 -3.84 27.19
C ARG A 155 11.04 -3.73 27.55
N GLN A 156 11.40 -2.65 28.26
CA GLN A 156 12.64 -2.55 29.02
C GLN A 156 12.26 -2.46 30.50
N ALA A 157 12.15 -3.59 31.15
CA ALA A 157 12.32 -3.75 32.58
C ALA A 157 12.73 -5.19 32.87
#